data_f41c4a485ce0125ac65dd3d52681f5a2
#
_entry.id   f41c4a485ce0125ac65dd3d52681f5a2
#
_cell.length_a   1.000
_cell.length_b   1.000
_cell.length_c   1.000
_cell.angle_alpha   90.00
_cell.angle_beta   90.00
_cell.angle_gamma   90.00
#
_symmetry.space_group_name_H-M   'P 1'
#
loop_
_entity.id
_entity.type
_entity.pdbx_description
1 polymer ?
#
loop_
_entity_poly.entity_id
_entity_poly.type
_entity_poly.pdbx_seq_one_letter_code
_entity_poly.pdbx_strand_id
1 'polypeptide(L)'
;MTTSPLTANNQPVTVPTGPAGRAMAEPMTQELVEMIQAHLNMERQSSAAYFAGAIWFAERELPGFAHLLRDEAKQEQEHAAKFADYLIARGQ
;
A
#
# COMPACT_ATOMS: atom_id res chain seq x y z
N MET A 1 17.84 21.27 -12.07
CA MET A 1 17.28 21.19 -10.72
C MET A 1 16.37 22.38 -10.51
N THR A 2 15.16 22.17 -10.08
CA THR A 2 14.17 23.23 -9.93
C THR A 2 13.92 23.49 -8.45
N THR A 3 13.93 24.75 -8.05
CA THR A 3 13.63 25.13 -6.66
C THR A 3 12.12 25.36 -6.56
N SER A 4 11.49 24.69 -5.60
CA SER A 4 10.05 24.72 -5.30
C SER A 4 9.78 25.42 -3.98
N PRO A 5 8.54 25.33 -3.43
CA PRO A 5 8.22 25.98 -2.16
C PRO A 5 9.22 25.65 -1.06
N LEU A 6 9.23 26.48 -0.04
CA LEU A 6 10.11 26.29 1.11
C LEU A 6 9.61 25.14 1.99
N THR A 7 10.55 24.43 2.61
CA THR A 7 10.23 23.46 3.66
C THR A 7 9.73 24.19 4.90
N ALA A 8 9.26 23.43 5.90
CA ALA A 8 8.83 23.99 7.19
C ALA A 8 9.97 24.75 7.92
N ASN A 9 11.22 24.49 7.56
CA ASN A 9 12.41 25.15 8.15
C ASN A 9 12.90 26.31 7.30
N ASN A 10 12.09 26.80 6.36
CA ASN A 10 12.46 27.88 5.41
C ASN A 10 13.65 27.53 4.53
N GLN A 11 13.92 26.24 4.35
CA GLN A 11 14.94 25.78 3.42
C GLN A 11 14.34 25.58 2.04
N PRO A 12 15.07 25.94 0.97
CA PRO A 12 14.56 25.65 -0.38
C PRO A 12 14.38 24.16 -0.61
N VAL A 13 13.24 23.82 -1.21
CA VAL A 13 13.00 22.43 -1.62
C VAL A 13 13.58 22.24 -3.01
N THR A 14 14.43 21.27 -3.15
CA THR A 14 15.04 20.91 -4.43
C THR A 14 14.33 19.68 -4.99
N VAL A 15 13.82 19.81 -6.22
CA VAL A 15 13.17 18.69 -6.91
C VAL A 15 14.25 17.96 -7.71
N PRO A 16 14.54 16.69 -7.39
CA PRO A 16 15.51 15.94 -8.18
C PRO A 16 14.98 15.66 -9.56
N THR A 17 15.90 15.56 -10.52
CA THR A 17 15.56 15.17 -11.88
C THR A 17 15.95 13.73 -12.15
N GLY A 18 15.05 13.00 -12.79
CA GLY A 18 15.32 11.64 -13.21
C GLY A 18 15.93 11.56 -14.61
N PRO A 19 15.95 10.37 -15.20
CA PRO A 19 16.44 10.17 -16.56
C PRO A 19 15.72 11.10 -17.54
N ALA A 20 16.41 11.58 -18.54
CA ALA A 20 15.92 12.56 -19.53
C ALA A 20 15.54 13.92 -18.94
N GLY A 21 16.08 14.29 -17.78
CA GLY A 21 15.88 15.61 -17.18
C GLY A 21 14.49 15.86 -16.60
N ARG A 22 13.66 14.82 -16.48
CA ARG A 22 12.32 14.98 -15.89
C ARG A 22 12.38 15.08 -14.38
N ALA A 23 11.53 15.92 -13.81
CA ALA A 23 11.40 16.04 -12.37
C ALA A 23 10.84 14.74 -11.78
N MET A 24 11.43 14.27 -10.70
CA MET A 24 10.95 13.13 -9.94
C MET A 24 10.11 13.62 -8.77
N ALA A 25 9.24 12.75 -8.27
CA ALA A 25 8.47 13.04 -7.08
C ALA A 25 9.40 13.25 -5.87
N GLU A 26 9.01 14.16 -4.99
CA GLU A 26 9.73 14.37 -3.74
C GLU A 26 9.72 13.11 -2.89
N PRO A 27 10.77 12.88 -2.08
CA PRO A 27 10.74 11.78 -1.12
C PRO A 27 9.53 11.88 -0.19
N MET A 28 8.96 10.73 0.14
CA MET A 28 7.84 10.68 1.07
C MET A 28 8.29 11.04 2.48
N THR A 29 7.41 11.69 3.25
CA THR A 29 7.68 11.89 4.66
C THR A 29 7.64 10.56 5.40
N GLN A 30 8.37 10.48 6.51
CA GLN A 30 8.38 9.29 7.34
C GLN A 30 6.97 8.94 7.85
N GLU A 31 6.21 9.96 8.23
CA GLU A 31 4.83 9.76 8.70
C GLU A 31 3.95 9.13 7.63
N LEU A 32 4.08 9.58 6.39
CA LEU A 32 3.29 9.04 5.29
C LEU A 32 3.69 7.59 4.98
N VAL A 33 4.99 7.30 4.98
CA VAL A 33 5.50 5.94 4.79
C VAL A 33 4.92 5.01 5.85
N GLU A 34 4.98 5.41 7.11
CA GLU A 34 4.47 4.61 8.22
C GLU A 34 2.96 4.37 8.11
N MET A 35 2.22 5.40 7.70
CA MET A 35 0.77 5.29 7.49
C MET A 35 0.45 4.27 6.40
N ILE A 36 1.15 4.33 5.27
CA ILE A 36 0.92 3.40 4.15
C ILE A 36 1.31 1.98 4.56
N GLN A 37 2.42 1.81 5.28
CA GLN A 37 2.84 0.50 5.79
C GLN A 37 1.80 -0.08 6.76
N ALA A 38 1.20 0.77 7.60
CA ALA A 38 0.15 0.34 8.51
C ALA A 38 -1.08 -0.15 7.75
N HIS A 39 -1.50 0.57 6.71
CA HIS A 39 -2.61 0.15 5.86
C HIS A 39 -2.32 -1.15 5.12
N LEU A 40 -1.11 -1.29 4.59
CA LEU A 40 -0.68 -2.53 3.95
C LEU A 40 -0.82 -3.72 4.91
N ASN A 41 -0.36 -3.55 6.14
CA ASN A 41 -0.43 -4.60 7.15
C ASN A 41 -1.88 -4.92 7.54
N MET A 42 -2.74 -3.91 7.65
CA MET A 42 -4.17 -4.11 7.90
C MET A 42 -4.83 -4.94 6.81
N GLU A 43 -4.54 -4.63 5.54
CA GLU A 43 -5.10 -5.39 4.42
C GLU A 43 -4.61 -6.84 4.42
N ARG A 44 -3.35 -7.06 4.75
CA ARG A 44 -2.81 -8.42 4.86
C ARG A 44 -3.46 -9.20 5.99
N GLN A 45 -3.68 -8.57 7.14
CA GLN A 45 -4.35 -9.20 8.28
C GLN A 45 -5.81 -9.52 7.95
N SER A 46 -6.50 -8.61 7.28
CA SER A 46 -7.88 -8.82 6.82
C SER A 46 -7.95 -9.99 5.84
N SER A 47 -7.03 -10.06 4.89
CA SER A 47 -6.96 -11.17 3.94
C SER A 47 -6.80 -12.50 4.66
N ALA A 48 -5.89 -12.57 5.65
CA ALA A 48 -5.67 -13.79 6.42
C ALA A 48 -6.92 -14.20 7.21
N ALA A 49 -7.62 -13.23 7.81
CA ALA A 49 -8.86 -13.50 8.56
C ALA A 49 -9.96 -14.01 7.65
N TYR A 50 -10.16 -13.40 6.48
CA TYR A 50 -11.16 -13.87 5.52
C TYR A 50 -10.83 -15.27 5.01
N PHE A 51 -9.56 -15.54 4.74
CA PHE A 51 -9.13 -16.86 4.29
C PHE A 51 -9.38 -17.93 5.35
N ALA A 52 -9.08 -17.65 6.62
CA ALA A 52 -9.38 -18.55 7.73
C ALA A 52 -10.88 -18.82 7.84
N GLY A 53 -11.71 -17.78 7.69
CA GLY A 53 -13.15 -17.92 7.67
C GLY A 53 -13.65 -18.76 6.51
N ALA A 54 -13.03 -18.62 5.33
CA ALA A 54 -13.35 -19.44 4.17
C ALA A 54 -13.13 -20.91 4.45
N ILE A 55 -11.99 -21.26 5.08
CA ILE A 55 -11.70 -22.64 5.47
C ILE A 55 -12.73 -23.15 6.49
N TRP A 56 -13.07 -22.33 7.46
CA TRP A 56 -14.06 -22.68 8.49
C TRP A 56 -15.42 -23.06 7.87
N PHE A 57 -15.90 -22.26 6.91
CA PHE A 57 -17.16 -22.53 6.22
C PHE A 57 -17.04 -23.72 5.28
N ALA A 58 -15.90 -23.90 4.60
CA ALA A 58 -15.70 -25.04 3.71
C ALA A 58 -15.76 -26.38 4.50
N GLU A 59 -15.15 -26.41 5.70
CA GLU A 59 -15.17 -27.57 6.56
C GLU A 59 -16.58 -27.96 7.05
N ARG A 60 -17.50 -27.01 7.01
CA ARG A 60 -18.90 -27.18 7.43
C ARG A 60 -19.86 -27.33 6.25
N GLU A 61 -19.31 -27.57 5.09
CA GLU A 61 -20.09 -27.79 3.85
C GLU A 61 -21.00 -26.61 3.50
N LEU A 62 -20.46 -25.38 3.70
CA LEU A 62 -21.14 -24.14 3.34
C LEU A 62 -20.36 -23.45 2.22
N PRO A 63 -20.40 -24.01 0.99
CA PRO A 63 -19.50 -23.54 -0.09
C PRO A 63 -19.79 -22.11 -0.55
N GLY A 64 -21.03 -21.64 -0.44
CA GLY A 64 -21.37 -20.26 -0.81
C GLY A 64 -20.66 -19.24 0.05
N PHE A 65 -20.67 -19.44 1.38
CA PHE A 65 -19.96 -18.57 2.31
C PHE A 65 -18.44 -18.72 2.18
N ALA A 66 -17.96 -19.95 1.97
CA ALA A 66 -16.55 -20.19 1.74
C ALA A 66 -16.05 -19.42 0.51
N HIS A 67 -16.79 -19.45 -0.58
CA HIS A 67 -16.46 -18.74 -1.81
C HIS A 67 -16.44 -17.24 -1.61
N LEU A 68 -17.45 -16.69 -0.93
CA LEU A 68 -17.55 -15.27 -0.65
C LEU A 68 -16.33 -14.77 0.13
N LEU A 69 -15.96 -15.47 1.19
CA LEU A 69 -14.84 -15.08 2.02
C LEU A 69 -13.51 -15.28 1.33
N ARG A 70 -13.38 -16.28 0.46
CA ARG A 70 -12.18 -16.48 -0.34
C ARG A 70 -11.99 -15.31 -1.33
N ASP A 71 -13.07 -14.84 -1.94
CA ASP A 71 -13.02 -13.68 -2.84
C ASP A 71 -12.64 -12.41 -2.09
N GLU A 72 -13.19 -12.21 -0.89
CA GLU A 72 -12.83 -11.06 -0.05
C GLU A 72 -11.35 -11.12 0.36
N ALA A 73 -10.84 -12.31 0.71
CA ALA A 73 -9.43 -12.49 1.03
C ALA A 73 -8.53 -12.08 -0.14
N LYS A 74 -8.91 -12.46 -1.36
CA LYS A 74 -8.18 -12.13 -2.56
C LYS A 74 -8.17 -10.62 -2.83
N GLN A 75 -9.32 -9.96 -2.65
CA GLN A 75 -9.42 -8.51 -2.83
C GLN A 75 -8.55 -7.75 -1.85
N GLU A 76 -8.53 -8.16 -0.57
CA GLU A 76 -7.69 -7.53 0.44
C GLU A 76 -6.20 -7.71 0.11
N GLN A 77 -5.82 -8.86 -0.44
CA GLN A 77 -4.45 -9.10 -0.87
C GLN A 77 -4.06 -8.23 -2.06
N GLU A 78 -4.98 -8.00 -2.99
CA GLU A 78 -4.76 -7.08 -4.11
C GLU A 78 -4.60 -5.64 -3.63
N HIS A 79 -5.36 -5.21 -2.61
CA HIS A 79 -5.19 -3.90 -1.99
C HIS A 79 -3.81 -3.77 -1.35
N ALA A 80 -3.37 -4.79 -0.61
CA ALA A 80 -2.04 -4.79 -0.01
C ALA A 80 -0.94 -4.68 -1.07
N ALA A 81 -1.09 -5.40 -2.17
CA ALA A 81 -0.15 -5.34 -3.29
C ALA A 81 -0.05 -3.94 -3.88
N LYS A 82 -1.18 -3.22 -4.02
CA LYS A 82 -1.19 -1.85 -4.52
C LYS A 82 -0.43 -0.90 -3.60
N PHE A 83 -0.60 -1.03 -2.29
CA PHE A 83 0.17 -0.24 -1.33
C PHE A 83 1.67 -0.55 -1.42
N ALA A 84 2.03 -1.83 -1.52
CA ALA A 84 3.42 -2.24 -1.66
C ALA A 84 4.04 -1.69 -2.95
N ASP A 85 3.32 -1.79 -4.07
CA ASP A 85 3.78 -1.29 -5.36
C ASP A 85 3.99 0.22 -5.32
N TYR A 86 3.10 0.94 -4.66
CA TYR A 86 3.23 2.37 -4.50
C TYR A 86 4.49 2.74 -3.71
N LEU A 87 4.73 2.06 -2.59
CA LEU A 87 5.94 2.29 -1.78
C LEU A 87 7.20 1.99 -2.57
N ILE A 88 7.21 0.90 -3.33
CA ILE A 88 8.35 0.52 -4.18
C ILE A 88 8.59 1.59 -5.24
N ALA A 89 7.53 2.06 -5.90
CA ALA A 89 7.64 3.09 -6.93
C ALA A 89 8.16 4.42 -6.37
N ARG A 90 7.94 4.69 -5.09
CA ARG A 90 8.42 5.89 -4.40
C ARG A 90 9.77 5.67 -3.72
N GLY A 91 10.42 4.50 -3.92
CA GLY A 91 11.75 4.22 -3.41
C GLY A 91 11.81 3.86 -1.92
N GLN A 92 10.74 3.33 -1.40
CA GLN A 92 10.66 2.93 0.02
C GLN A 92 10.87 1.44 0.24
#